data_808365dbbac6ac191804e04f1fb9103c
#
_entry.id   808365dbbac6ac191804e04f1fb9103c
#
_cell.length_a   1.000
_cell.length_b   1.000
_cell.length_c   1.000
_cell.angle_alpha   90.00
_cell.angle_beta   90.00
_cell.angle_gamma   90.00
#
_symmetry.space_group_name_H-M   'P 1'
#
loop_
_entity.id
_entity.type
_entity.pdbx_description
1 polymer ?
#
loop_
_entity_poly.entity_id
_entity_poly.type
_entity_poly.pdbx_seq_one_letter_code
_entity_poly.pdbx_strand_id
1 'polypeptide(L)'
;MRKIFGHRGLPRIYKENTFTGINKAYEHCDFVEIDVRLTGDNQLILHHDPNIGDDLIKNLSLSELDILMKDGSIHDSILVSRDQIHGQVNFEIKTDTLDDSEVDILFQKMLSIFEPGDIVSSFNWKAIQSFKNLFNCNYGIIFDKEEDLFEAQALSNHDEELFFMTHFSLIDSRNFALPKNKTVLWTVN
;
A
#
# COMPACT_ATOMS: atom_id res chain seq x y z
N MET A 1 21.37 -7.39 3.30
CA MET A 1 21.21 -6.21 4.18
C MET A 1 19.72 -6.10 4.54
N ARG A 2 19.38 -5.77 5.79
CA ARG A 2 17.96 -5.50 6.15
C ARG A 2 17.59 -4.12 5.64
N LYS A 3 16.36 -3.95 5.16
CA LYS A 3 15.82 -2.66 4.73
C LYS A 3 14.76 -2.18 5.71
N ILE A 4 14.67 -0.87 5.88
CA ILE A 4 13.72 -0.21 6.78
C ILE A 4 12.64 0.43 5.92
N PHE A 5 11.37 0.20 6.27
CA PHE A 5 10.20 0.79 5.65
C PHE A 5 9.58 1.82 6.59
N GLY A 6 9.42 3.05 6.12
CA GLY A 6 8.66 4.10 6.82
C GLY A 6 7.16 3.86 6.60
N HIS A 7 6.45 3.39 7.62
CA HIS A 7 5.02 3.10 7.56
C HIS A 7 4.22 4.41 7.46
N ARG A 8 3.52 4.61 6.35
CA ARG A 8 2.76 5.83 6.00
C ARG A 8 3.59 7.11 6.00
N GLY A 9 4.89 6.99 5.72
CA GLY A 9 5.84 8.09 5.79
C GLY A 9 6.51 8.22 7.17
N LEU A 10 6.38 9.40 7.81
CA LEU A 10 6.96 9.71 9.11
C LEU A 10 5.87 10.21 10.09
N PRO A 11 4.88 9.35 10.47
CA PRO A 11 3.62 9.79 11.10
C PRO A 11 3.76 10.37 12.51
N ARG A 12 4.90 10.16 13.19
CA ARG A 12 5.17 10.78 14.52
C ARG A 12 5.52 12.26 14.46
N ILE A 13 5.87 12.80 13.28
CA ILE A 13 6.33 14.17 13.07
C ILE A 13 5.45 14.89 12.05
N TYR A 14 5.02 14.21 11.02
CA TYR A 14 4.19 14.73 9.94
C TYR A 14 2.86 13.97 9.89
N LYS A 15 1.86 14.53 9.22
CA LYS A 15 0.62 13.80 8.96
C LYS A 15 0.93 12.57 8.07
N GLU A 16 0.36 11.42 8.44
CA GLU A 16 0.50 10.18 7.67
C GLU A 16 -0.05 10.33 6.25
N ASN A 17 0.50 9.55 5.31
CA ASN A 17 0.05 9.52 3.93
C ASN A 17 0.04 10.91 3.25
N THR A 18 1.01 11.77 3.59
CA THR A 18 1.27 13.05 2.91
C THR A 18 2.62 13.05 2.22
N PHE A 19 2.75 13.68 1.05
CA PHE A 19 4.02 13.75 0.33
C PHE A 19 5.12 14.42 1.16
N THR A 20 4.76 15.41 1.98
CA THR A 20 5.68 16.02 2.94
C THR A 20 6.25 14.98 3.91
N GLY A 21 5.40 14.18 4.55
CA GLY A 21 5.82 13.12 5.49
C GLY A 21 6.56 11.97 4.80
N ILE A 22 6.12 11.57 3.61
CA ILE A 22 6.73 10.53 2.78
C ILE A 22 8.15 10.93 2.37
N ASN A 23 8.32 12.10 1.78
CA ASN A 23 9.63 12.54 1.27
C ASN A 23 10.63 12.80 2.41
N LYS A 24 10.15 13.22 3.59
CA LYS A 24 10.99 13.34 4.80
C LYS A 24 11.39 12.00 5.40
N ALA A 25 10.60 10.95 5.24
CA ALA A 25 10.91 9.63 5.76
C ALA A 25 12.19 9.03 5.14
N TYR A 26 12.52 9.37 3.89
CA TYR A 26 13.74 8.88 3.22
C TYR A 26 15.05 9.36 3.87
N GLU A 27 15.02 10.30 4.79
CA GLU A 27 16.18 10.65 5.62
C GLU A 27 16.51 9.53 6.63
N HIS A 28 15.58 8.56 6.86
CA HIS A 28 15.66 7.55 7.92
C HIS A 28 15.37 6.12 7.47
N CYS A 29 14.84 5.92 6.26
CA CYS A 29 14.45 4.60 5.76
C CYS A 29 14.81 4.39 4.28
N ASP A 30 14.83 3.12 3.86
CA ASP A 30 15.14 2.71 2.48
C ASP A 30 13.91 2.77 1.57
N PHE A 31 12.75 2.50 2.13
CA PHE A 31 11.43 2.49 1.48
C PHE A 31 10.43 3.25 2.33
N VAL A 32 9.40 3.78 1.68
CA VAL A 32 8.21 4.25 2.39
C VAL A 32 7.02 3.39 1.94
N GLU A 33 6.23 2.95 2.89
CA GLU A 33 4.93 2.33 2.63
C GLU A 33 3.86 3.41 2.69
N ILE A 34 2.89 3.35 1.78
CA ILE A 34 1.78 4.29 1.67
C ILE A 34 0.50 3.61 1.21
N ASP A 35 -0.63 4.08 1.73
CA ASP A 35 -1.96 3.55 1.44
C ASP A 35 -2.60 4.30 0.28
N VAL A 36 -3.07 3.62 -0.75
CA VAL A 36 -3.73 4.22 -1.91
C VAL A 36 -5.19 3.82 -1.96
N ARG A 37 -6.09 4.82 -2.10
CA ARG A 37 -7.52 4.65 -2.27
C ARG A 37 -8.06 5.33 -3.51
N LEU A 38 -9.19 4.82 -4.01
CA LEU A 38 -9.96 5.39 -5.11
C LEU A 38 -11.10 6.24 -4.54
N THR A 39 -11.27 7.46 -5.08
CA THR A 39 -12.40 8.36 -4.76
C THR A 39 -13.59 8.07 -5.66
N GLY A 40 -14.76 8.64 -5.34
CA GLY A 40 -15.98 8.51 -6.12
C GLY A 40 -15.91 9.10 -7.54
N ASP A 41 -15.03 10.07 -7.76
CA ASP A 41 -14.71 10.63 -9.07
C ASP A 41 -13.46 9.99 -9.71
N ASN A 42 -13.11 8.79 -9.27
CA ASN A 42 -11.99 8.00 -9.76
C ASN A 42 -10.63 8.71 -9.69
N GLN A 43 -10.36 9.47 -8.64
CA GLN A 43 -9.03 9.98 -8.38
C GLN A 43 -8.29 9.10 -7.36
N LEU A 44 -6.95 9.15 -7.36
CA LEU A 44 -6.13 8.44 -6.39
C LEU A 44 -5.75 9.37 -5.24
N ILE A 45 -5.97 8.91 -4.02
CA ILE A 45 -5.52 9.62 -2.82
C ILE A 45 -4.74 8.70 -1.89
N LEU A 46 -3.85 9.28 -1.12
CA LEU A 46 -3.11 8.58 -0.07
C LEU A 46 -3.90 8.68 1.24
N HIS A 47 -4.51 7.57 1.67
CA HIS A 47 -5.29 7.52 2.91
C HIS A 47 -5.48 6.09 3.41
N HIS A 48 -5.31 5.86 4.72
CA HIS A 48 -5.44 4.51 5.27
C HIS A 48 -6.89 4.07 5.44
N ASP A 49 -7.69 4.84 6.18
CA ASP A 49 -9.04 4.45 6.55
C ASP A 49 -10.00 4.53 5.34
N PRO A 50 -11.05 3.70 5.30
CA PRO A 50 -12.02 3.76 4.20
C PRO A 50 -12.91 5.00 4.26
N ASN A 51 -12.96 5.69 5.39
CA ASN A 51 -13.86 6.80 5.67
C ASN A 51 -13.09 8.07 6.04
N ILE A 52 -13.75 9.21 5.79
CA ILE A 52 -13.44 10.49 6.44
C ILE A 52 -14.69 10.90 7.21
N GLY A 53 -14.60 10.88 8.54
CA GLY A 53 -15.79 10.94 9.39
C GLY A 53 -16.69 9.75 9.20
N ASP A 54 -17.96 9.97 8.86
CA ASP A 54 -18.94 8.92 8.60
C ASP A 54 -19.06 8.56 7.10
N ASP A 55 -18.37 9.28 6.21
CA ASP A 55 -18.50 9.16 4.77
C ASP A 55 -17.41 8.27 4.17
N LEU A 56 -17.82 7.31 3.31
CA LEU A 56 -16.89 6.45 2.55
C LEU A 56 -16.19 7.26 1.44
N ILE A 57 -14.87 7.20 1.41
CA ILE A 57 -14.02 7.88 0.41
C ILE A 57 -14.44 7.53 -1.02
N LYS A 58 -14.79 6.28 -1.30
CA LYS A 58 -15.23 5.84 -2.62
C LYS A 58 -16.52 6.51 -3.13
N ASN A 59 -17.29 7.15 -2.25
CA ASN A 59 -18.51 7.86 -2.59
C ASN A 59 -18.30 9.37 -2.70
N LEU A 60 -17.11 9.87 -2.40
CA LEU A 60 -16.78 11.29 -2.36
C LEU A 60 -15.88 11.67 -3.54
N SER A 61 -16.16 12.82 -4.14
CA SER A 61 -15.24 13.48 -5.07
C SER A 61 -14.09 14.15 -4.33
N LEU A 62 -13.01 14.50 -5.02
CA LEU A 62 -11.91 15.28 -4.44
C LEU A 62 -12.38 16.61 -3.85
N SER A 63 -13.36 17.28 -4.48
CA SER A 63 -13.89 18.56 -3.96
C SER A 63 -14.66 18.38 -2.67
N GLU A 64 -15.38 17.27 -2.49
CA GLU A 64 -16.07 16.95 -1.24
C GLU A 64 -15.06 16.59 -0.12
N LEU A 65 -14.02 15.84 -0.48
CA LEU A 65 -12.92 15.51 0.44
C LEU A 65 -12.19 16.77 0.92
N ASP A 66 -11.95 17.76 0.05
CA ASP A 66 -11.32 19.01 0.43
C ASP A 66 -12.17 19.82 1.44
N ILE A 67 -13.49 19.76 1.30
CA ILE A 67 -14.41 20.37 2.26
C ILE A 67 -14.39 19.65 3.62
N LEU A 68 -14.34 18.31 3.62
CA LEU A 68 -14.33 17.49 4.84
C LEU A 68 -12.98 17.57 5.57
N MET A 69 -11.89 17.55 4.84
CA MET A 69 -10.52 17.65 5.35
C MET A 69 -10.12 19.14 5.48
N LYS A 70 -10.78 19.85 6.41
CA LYS A 70 -10.68 21.31 6.63
C LYS A 70 -9.26 21.83 6.87
N ASP A 71 -8.30 20.98 7.15
CA ASP A 71 -6.89 21.32 7.33
C ASP A 71 -6.11 21.46 6.03
N GLY A 72 -6.77 21.24 4.87
CA GLY A 72 -6.18 21.33 3.55
C GLY A 72 -5.19 20.21 3.22
N SER A 73 -5.04 19.22 4.10
CA SER A 73 -4.07 18.13 3.92
C SER A 73 -4.34 17.22 2.71
N ILE A 74 -5.57 17.25 2.19
CA ILE A 74 -5.90 16.48 0.97
C ILE A 74 -4.97 16.84 -0.20
N HIS A 75 -4.60 18.14 -0.35
CA HIS A 75 -3.73 18.58 -1.44
C HIS A 75 -2.31 17.97 -1.38
N ASP A 76 -1.84 17.58 -0.19
CA ASP A 76 -0.57 16.89 0.02
C ASP A 76 -0.71 15.34 -0.04
N SER A 77 -1.87 14.86 -0.50
CA SER A 77 -2.22 13.43 -0.55
C SER A 77 -2.80 12.97 -1.89
N ILE A 78 -3.02 13.88 -2.86
CA ILE A 78 -3.55 13.53 -4.19
C ILE A 78 -2.44 12.94 -5.06
N LEU A 79 -2.52 11.63 -5.34
CA LEU A 79 -1.52 10.94 -6.15
C LEU A 79 -1.82 11.10 -7.64
N VAL A 80 -1.07 11.99 -8.30
CA VAL A 80 -1.21 12.27 -9.75
C VAL A 80 -0.12 11.57 -10.55
N SER A 81 1.11 11.57 -10.04
CA SER A 81 2.26 10.97 -10.72
C SER A 81 3.31 10.45 -9.73
N ARG A 82 4.19 9.57 -10.23
CA ARG A 82 5.25 8.94 -9.44
C ARG A 82 6.34 9.92 -8.98
N ASP A 83 6.59 10.96 -9.74
CA ASP A 83 7.61 11.98 -9.46
C ASP A 83 7.30 12.86 -8.24
N GLN A 84 6.09 12.78 -7.68
CA GLN A 84 5.76 13.37 -6.39
C GLN A 84 6.54 12.73 -5.22
N ILE A 85 7.14 11.54 -5.42
CA ILE A 85 7.82 10.75 -4.39
C ILE A 85 9.29 10.52 -4.78
N HIS A 86 10.22 10.84 -3.87
CA HIS A 86 11.64 10.92 -4.18
C HIS A 86 12.42 9.61 -4.06
N GLY A 87 11.82 8.54 -3.55
CA GLY A 87 12.49 7.26 -3.30
C GLY A 87 11.64 6.05 -3.61
N GLN A 88 12.07 4.86 -3.24
CA GLN A 88 11.34 3.61 -3.47
C GLN A 88 10.12 3.48 -2.56
N VAL A 89 9.01 3.02 -3.10
CA VAL A 89 7.71 2.96 -2.43
C VAL A 89 7.19 1.53 -2.39
N ASN A 90 6.52 1.20 -1.28
CA ASN A 90 5.53 0.14 -1.23
C ASN A 90 4.14 0.77 -1.24
N PHE A 91 3.41 0.64 -2.35
CA PHE A 91 2.03 1.08 -2.48
C PHE A 91 1.10 -0.03 -1.96
N GLU A 92 0.49 0.18 -0.79
CA GLU A 92 -0.60 -0.67 -0.34
C GLU A 92 -1.91 -0.25 -1.00
N ILE A 93 -2.46 -1.10 -1.86
CA ILE A 93 -3.70 -0.83 -2.57
C ILE A 93 -4.89 -1.26 -1.72
N LYS A 94 -5.68 -0.30 -1.26
CA LYS A 94 -6.87 -0.51 -0.42
C LYS A 94 -8.09 -0.82 -1.30
N THR A 95 -8.62 -2.03 -1.19
CA THR A 95 -9.78 -2.50 -1.97
C THR A 95 -10.97 -2.91 -1.11
N ASP A 96 -10.87 -2.72 0.20
CA ASP A 96 -11.80 -3.22 1.22
C ASP A 96 -13.26 -2.72 1.07
N THR A 97 -13.47 -1.61 0.36
CA THR A 97 -14.80 -1.03 0.11
C THR A 97 -15.21 -1.04 -1.37
N LEU A 98 -14.33 -1.51 -2.26
CA LEU A 98 -14.53 -1.48 -3.71
C LEU A 98 -15.18 -2.76 -4.21
N ASP A 99 -16.02 -2.64 -5.25
CA ASP A 99 -16.43 -3.79 -6.06
C ASP A 99 -15.35 -4.17 -7.10
N ASP A 100 -15.54 -5.30 -7.80
CA ASP A 100 -14.56 -5.81 -8.77
C ASP A 100 -14.25 -4.79 -9.89
N SER A 101 -15.23 -4.01 -10.34
CA SER A 101 -15.02 -3.01 -11.40
C SER A 101 -14.27 -1.77 -10.89
N GLU A 102 -14.52 -1.35 -9.66
CA GLU A 102 -13.79 -0.28 -9.01
C GLU A 102 -12.32 -0.69 -8.71
N VAL A 103 -12.10 -1.95 -8.34
CA VAL A 103 -10.76 -2.54 -8.19
C VAL A 103 -10.00 -2.50 -9.51
N ASP A 104 -10.63 -2.87 -10.62
CA ASP A 104 -10.02 -2.80 -11.95
C ASP A 104 -9.64 -1.36 -12.30
N ILE A 105 -10.51 -0.37 -12.05
CA ILE A 105 -10.21 1.05 -12.28
C ILE A 105 -8.99 1.49 -11.44
N LEU A 106 -8.97 1.16 -10.15
CA LEU A 106 -7.88 1.51 -9.25
C LEU A 106 -6.53 0.97 -9.77
N PHE A 107 -6.46 -0.33 -10.06
CA PHE A 107 -5.23 -0.95 -10.57
C PHE A 107 -4.82 -0.38 -11.93
N GLN A 108 -5.75 -0.18 -12.87
CA GLN A 108 -5.45 0.43 -14.18
C GLN A 108 -4.85 1.84 -14.04
N LYS A 109 -5.36 2.65 -13.12
CA LYS A 109 -4.76 3.97 -12.84
C LYS A 109 -3.36 3.86 -12.25
N MET A 110 -3.15 2.89 -11.35
CA MET A 110 -1.84 2.68 -10.72
C MET A 110 -0.77 2.15 -11.67
N LEU A 111 -1.12 1.45 -12.76
CA LEU A 111 -0.14 0.92 -13.72
C LEU A 111 0.77 2.00 -14.31
N SER A 112 0.28 3.24 -14.48
CA SER A 112 1.08 4.38 -14.96
C SER A 112 1.93 5.05 -13.87
N ILE A 113 1.68 4.70 -12.61
CA ILE A 113 2.39 5.26 -11.45
C ILE A 113 3.58 4.38 -11.06
N PHE A 114 3.46 3.05 -11.18
CA PHE A 114 4.51 2.14 -10.74
C PHE A 114 5.81 2.27 -11.54
N GLU A 115 6.93 2.26 -10.83
CA GLU A 115 8.28 2.26 -11.41
C GLU A 115 9.08 1.01 -10.99
N PRO A 116 10.10 0.61 -11.78
CA PRO A 116 11.01 -0.46 -11.40
C PRO A 116 11.67 -0.19 -10.04
N GLY A 117 11.55 -1.16 -9.13
CA GLY A 117 12.06 -1.04 -7.76
C GLY A 117 11.00 -0.69 -6.72
N ASP A 118 9.85 -0.15 -7.12
CA ASP A 118 8.68 -0.04 -6.25
C ASP A 118 8.09 -1.42 -5.95
N ILE A 119 7.20 -1.46 -4.97
CA ILE A 119 6.41 -2.64 -4.62
C ILE A 119 4.94 -2.22 -4.64
N VAL A 120 4.08 -3.04 -5.22
CA VAL A 120 2.64 -2.95 -5.06
C VAL A 120 2.17 -4.08 -4.16
N SER A 121 1.38 -3.78 -3.15
CA SER A 121 0.88 -4.79 -2.21
C SER A 121 -0.59 -4.58 -1.87
N SER A 122 -1.27 -5.65 -1.46
CA SER A 122 -2.66 -5.59 -1.03
C SER A 122 -3.03 -6.80 -0.17
N PHE A 123 -4.04 -6.64 0.69
CA PHE A 123 -4.78 -7.75 1.30
C PHE A 123 -5.66 -8.49 0.27
N ASN A 124 -5.95 -7.89 -0.88
CA ASN A 124 -6.65 -8.53 -1.98
C ASN A 124 -5.67 -9.33 -2.87
N TRP A 125 -5.33 -10.52 -2.42
CA TRP A 125 -4.39 -11.41 -3.12
C TRP A 125 -4.84 -11.77 -4.52
N LYS A 126 -6.17 -11.93 -4.73
CA LYS A 126 -6.74 -12.22 -6.05
C LYS A 126 -6.44 -11.09 -7.04
N ALA A 127 -6.59 -9.84 -6.62
CA ALA A 127 -6.27 -8.69 -7.46
C ALA A 127 -4.77 -8.64 -7.77
N ILE A 128 -3.88 -8.80 -6.78
CA ILE A 128 -2.43 -8.88 -7.02
C ILE A 128 -2.10 -9.96 -8.05
N GLN A 129 -2.65 -11.18 -7.91
CA GLN A 129 -2.40 -12.28 -8.85
C GLN A 129 -2.95 -11.99 -10.28
N SER A 130 -4.08 -11.29 -10.38
CA SER A 130 -4.70 -10.93 -11.67
C SER A 130 -3.88 -9.90 -12.44
N PHE A 131 -3.29 -8.94 -11.75
CA PHE A 131 -2.56 -7.82 -12.34
C PHE A 131 -1.04 -8.03 -12.40
N LYS A 132 -0.48 -9.06 -11.75
CA LYS A 132 0.98 -9.23 -11.59
C LYS A 132 1.79 -9.13 -12.89
N ASN A 133 1.27 -9.62 -14.00
CA ASN A 133 1.95 -9.59 -15.30
C ASN A 133 1.93 -8.21 -15.99
N LEU A 134 1.17 -7.27 -15.45
CA LEU A 134 1.04 -5.90 -15.96
C LEU A 134 1.88 -4.89 -15.16
N PHE A 135 2.37 -5.28 -13.98
CA PHE A 135 3.16 -4.40 -13.13
C PHE A 135 4.57 -4.17 -13.71
N ASN A 136 4.98 -2.92 -13.72
CA ASN A 136 6.37 -2.53 -13.99
C ASN A 136 7.17 -2.36 -12.67
N CYS A 137 6.80 -3.13 -11.64
CA CYS A 137 7.40 -3.09 -10.30
C CYS A 137 7.31 -4.47 -9.65
N ASN A 138 7.86 -4.60 -8.43
CA ASN A 138 7.65 -5.79 -7.61
C ASN A 138 6.22 -5.83 -7.06
N TYR A 139 5.76 -7.00 -6.62
CA TYR A 139 4.43 -7.17 -6.06
C TYR A 139 4.42 -8.05 -4.82
N GLY A 140 3.44 -7.87 -3.95
CA GLY A 140 3.35 -8.56 -2.68
C GLY A 140 1.93 -8.75 -2.17
N ILE A 141 1.77 -9.74 -1.30
CA ILE A 141 0.54 -10.01 -0.58
C ILE A 141 0.70 -9.58 0.89
N ILE A 142 -0.37 -9.00 1.44
CA ILE A 142 -0.41 -8.58 2.84
C ILE A 142 -1.33 -9.52 3.61
N PHE A 143 -0.94 -9.90 4.83
CA PHE A 143 -1.76 -10.71 5.73
C PHE A 143 -1.32 -10.54 7.19
N ASP A 144 -2.25 -10.80 8.11
CA ASP A 144 -2.06 -10.64 9.55
C ASP A 144 -2.59 -11.83 10.38
N LYS A 145 -3.12 -12.86 9.69
CA LYS A 145 -3.70 -14.03 10.34
C LYS A 145 -2.85 -15.27 10.14
N GLU A 146 -2.78 -16.11 11.16
CA GLU A 146 -2.05 -17.38 11.10
C GLU A 146 -2.64 -18.35 10.06
N GLU A 147 -3.94 -18.30 9.84
CA GLU A 147 -4.64 -19.12 8.83
C GLU A 147 -4.16 -18.84 7.40
N ASP A 148 -3.70 -17.62 7.11
CA ASP A 148 -3.21 -17.22 5.78
C ASP A 148 -1.79 -17.76 5.50
N LEU A 149 -1.04 -18.14 6.53
CA LEU A 149 0.36 -18.61 6.38
C LEU A 149 0.48 -19.82 5.46
N PHE A 150 -0.48 -20.75 5.51
CA PHE A 150 -0.42 -21.95 4.68
C PHE A 150 -0.55 -21.61 3.18
N GLU A 151 -1.48 -20.73 2.83
CA GLU A 151 -1.66 -20.29 1.45
C GLU A 151 -0.48 -19.43 0.97
N ALA A 152 0.01 -18.51 1.82
CA ALA A 152 1.20 -17.71 1.53
C ALA A 152 2.43 -18.59 1.26
N GLN A 153 2.64 -19.65 2.04
CA GLN A 153 3.72 -20.62 1.81
C GLN A 153 3.55 -21.41 0.52
N ALA A 154 2.32 -21.82 0.19
CA ALA A 154 2.05 -22.48 -1.09
C ALA A 154 2.41 -21.54 -2.26
N LEU A 155 2.02 -20.28 -2.20
CA LEU A 155 2.38 -19.28 -3.21
C LEU A 155 3.90 -19.07 -3.28
N SER A 156 4.63 -19.09 -2.16
CA SER A 156 6.09 -18.90 -2.15
C SER A 156 6.87 -19.99 -2.88
N ASN A 157 6.29 -21.19 -2.99
CA ASN A 157 6.87 -22.31 -3.73
C ASN A 157 6.68 -22.20 -5.26
N HIS A 158 5.78 -21.36 -5.72
CA HIS A 158 5.39 -21.21 -7.13
C HIS A 158 5.74 -19.85 -7.72
N ASP A 159 6.05 -18.86 -6.89
CA ASP A 159 6.30 -17.48 -7.31
C ASP A 159 7.48 -16.88 -6.52
N GLU A 160 8.69 -17.02 -7.09
CA GLU A 160 9.91 -16.52 -6.46
C GLU A 160 10.02 -14.98 -6.44
N GLU A 161 9.19 -14.27 -7.20
CA GLU A 161 9.18 -12.80 -7.27
C GLU A 161 8.26 -12.16 -6.24
N LEU A 162 7.30 -12.93 -5.70
CA LEU A 162 6.29 -12.47 -4.76
C LEU A 162 6.91 -12.06 -3.41
N PHE A 163 6.54 -10.89 -2.92
CA PHE A 163 6.82 -10.43 -1.56
C PHE A 163 5.70 -10.83 -0.59
N PHE A 164 6.08 -11.07 0.66
CA PHE A 164 5.18 -11.46 1.76
C PHE A 164 5.24 -10.39 2.83
N MET A 165 4.16 -9.66 3.01
CA MET A 165 4.05 -8.59 4.00
C MET A 165 3.16 -9.05 5.14
N THR A 166 3.77 -9.35 6.28
CA THR A 166 3.05 -9.97 7.39
C THR A 166 3.22 -9.19 8.69
N HIS A 167 2.19 -9.23 9.53
CA HIS A 167 2.30 -8.67 10.87
C HIS A 167 3.39 -9.40 11.67
N PHE A 168 4.21 -8.65 12.42
CA PHE A 168 5.38 -9.20 13.11
C PHE A 168 5.03 -10.31 14.12
N SER A 169 3.81 -10.32 14.70
CA SER A 169 3.37 -11.36 15.63
C SER A 169 3.34 -12.76 15.04
N LEU A 170 3.28 -12.89 13.71
CA LEU A 170 3.27 -14.19 13.05
C LEU A 170 4.65 -14.84 12.95
N ILE A 171 5.73 -14.08 13.20
CA ILE A 171 7.11 -14.61 13.08
C ILE A 171 7.41 -15.73 14.09
N ASP A 172 6.75 -15.69 15.25
CA ASP A 172 6.89 -16.69 16.31
C ASP A 172 5.97 -17.91 16.13
N SER A 173 5.12 -17.89 15.10
CA SER A 173 4.31 -19.06 14.75
C SER A 173 5.22 -20.23 14.37
N ARG A 174 4.93 -21.42 14.89
CA ARG A 174 5.64 -22.67 14.53
C ARG A 174 5.54 -23.01 13.04
N ASN A 175 4.56 -22.43 12.36
CA ASN A 175 4.29 -22.63 10.94
C ASN A 175 4.95 -21.56 10.06
N PHE A 176 5.71 -20.62 10.62
CA PHE A 176 6.33 -19.55 9.84
C PHE A 176 7.53 -20.06 9.04
N ALA A 177 7.37 -20.23 7.72
CA ALA A 177 8.39 -20.75 6.80
C ALA A 177 8.49 -19.95 5.49
N LEU A 178 8.33 -18.63 5.56
CA LEU A 178 8.44 -17.75 4.39
C LEU A 178 9.90 -17.38 4.07
N PRO A 179 10.22 -17.08 2.79
CA PRO A 179 11.56 -16.71 2.37
C PRO A 179 11.99 -15.38 2.99
N LYS A 180 13.07 -15.38 3.78
CA LYS A 180 13.54 -14.21 4.55
C LYS A 180 13.89 -12.99 3.70
N ASN A 181 14.33 -13.19 2.46
CA ASN A 181 14.72 -12.12 1.54
C ASN A 181 13.52 -11.49 0.81
N LYS A 182 12.33 -12.07 0.96
CA LYS A 182 11.07 -11.62 0.37
C LYS A 182 10.02 -11.28 1.44
N THR A 183 10.35 -11.39 2.71
CA THR A 183 9.41 -11.13 3.81
C THR A 183 9.64 -9.74 4.39
N VAL A 184 8.58 -8.95 4.45
CA VAL A 184 8.51 -7.65 5.11
C VAL A 184 7.63 -7.77 6.35
N LEU A 185 8.13 -7.32 7.49
CA LEU A 185 7.39 -7.33 8.75
C LEU A 185 6.82 -5.94 9.04
N TRP A 186 5.54 -5.88 9.39
CA TRP A 186 4.85 -4.66 9.83
C TRP A 186 4.04 -4.95 11.10
N THR A 187 3.69 -4.12 11.98
CA THR A 187 4.23 -2.82 12.31
C THR A 187 5.27 -3.01 13.41
N VAL A 188 6.53 -2.84 13.12
CA VAL A 188 7.59 -2.95 14.13
C VAL A 188 7.92 -1.54 14.60
N ASN A 189 7.48 -1.19 15.84
CA ASN A 189 7.71 0.12 16.48
C ASN A 189 8.82 0.05 17.50
#